data_abe36b120d23aa3f2f9f0135a30d005f
#
_entry.id   abe36b120d23aa3f2f9f0135a30d005f
#
_cell.length_a   1.000
_cell.length_b   1.000
_cell.length_c   1.000
_cell.angle_alpha   90.00
_cell.angle_beta   90.00
_cell.angle_gamma   90.00
#
_symmetry.space_group_name_H-M   'P 1'
#
loop_
_entity.id
_entity.type
_entity.pdbx_description
1 polymer ?
#
loop_
_entity_poly.entity_id
_entity_poly.type
_entity_poly.pdbx_seq_one_letter_code
_entity_poly.pdbx_strand_id
1 'polypeptide(L)'
;MSIEANKEIVRRYQEIYNSNQLDRLSEVLSEDLLTPKIMPGIPQGMEGAKVAHQMMVAGFPDYQTVIDELIAEGDKVVARITMAGTNTGTFMGIPPTGKFISFTGIYIARIANGKIVEHWGEEDGVSLLGQLGVLSL
;
A
#
# COMPACT_ATOMS: atom_id res chain seq x y z
N MET A 1 11.15 -17.64 11.82
CA MET A 1 10.39 -16.68 12.63
C MET A 1 8.97 -17.18 12.82
N SER A 2 8.35 -16.78 13.91
CA SER A 2 6.97 -17.17 14.18
C SER A 2 5.97 -16.42 13.29
N ILE A 3 4.76 -16.97 13.15
CA ILE A 3 3.66 -16.33 12.46
C ILE A 3 3.34 -14.97 13.07
N GLU A 4 3.33 -14.88 14.41
CA GLU A 4 3.06 -13.60 15.09
C GLU A 4 4.16 -12.56 14.84
N ALA A 5 5.42 -12.98 14.81
CA ALA A 5 6.53 -12.08 14.46
C ALA A 5 6.41 -11.57 13.03
N ASN A 6 6.00 -12.43 12.10
CA ASN A 6 5.80 -12.04 10.70
C ASN A 6 4.64 -11.05 10.54
N LYS A 7 3.53 -11.27 11.26
CA LYS A 7 2.41 -10.32 11.29
C LYS A 7 2.84 -8.97 11.84
N GLU A 8 3.69 -8.96 12.86
CA GLU A 8 4.17 -7.72 13.47
C GLU A 8 5.01 -6.89 12.50
N ILE A 9 5.80 -7.54 11.64
CA ILE A 9 6.55 -6.86 10.59
C ILE A 9 5.59 -6.14 9.63
N VAL A 10 4.49 -6.78 9.26
CA VAL A 10 3.48 -6.19 8.38
C VAL A 10 2.76 -5.03 9.05
N ARG A 11 2.42 -5.14 10.33
CA ARG A 11 1.83 -4.03 11.10
C ARG A 11 2.77 -2.83 11.13
N ARG A 12 4.05 -3.08 11.40
CA ARG A 12 5.07 -2.04 11.44
C ARG A 12 5.28 -1.39 10.08
N TYR A 13 5.29 -2.17 9.02
CA TYR A 13 5.33 -1.65 7.65
C TYR A 13 4.18 -0.67 7.42
N GLN A 14 2.98 -1.04 7.82
CA GLN A 14 1.80 -0.19 7.62
C GLN A 14 1.86 1.09 8.46
N GLU A 15 2.37 1.03 9.68
CA GLU A 15 2.55 2.21 10.53
C GLU A 15 3.55 3.20 9.90
N ILE A 16 4.67 2.69 9.42
CA ILE A 16 5.69 3.53 8.76
C ILE A 16 5.10 4.17 7.50
N TYR A 17 4.38 3.41 6.70
CA TYR A 17 3.74 3.87 5.49
C TYR A 17 2.75 5.00 5.79
N ASN A 18 1.89 4.82 6.80
CA ASN A 18 0.92 5.82 7.23
C ASN A 18 1.56 7.08 7.82
N SER A 19 2.76 6.96 8.39
CA SER A 19 3.46 8.10 8.99
C SER A 19 4.15 8.98 7.96
N ASN A 20 4.21 8.56 6.69
CA ASN A 20 4.92 9.23 5.59
C ASN A 20 6.44 9.30 5.81
N GLN A 21 6.99 8.54 6.74
CA GLN A 21 8.43 8.46 7.00
C GLN A 21 9.07 7.40 6.10
N LEU A 22 9.08 7.67 4.79
CA LEU A 22 9.46 6.68 3.79
C LEU A 22 10.92 6.23 3.88
N ASP A 23 11.79 7.04 4.46
CA ASP A 23 13.17 6.68 4.75
C ASP A 23 13.28 5.53 5.77
N ARG A 24 12.23 5.31 6.58
CA ARG A 24 12.18 4.22 7.54
C ARG A 24 11.69 2.91 6.93
N LEU A 25 11.26 2.88 5.69
CA LEU A 25 10.82 1.64 5.03
C LEU A 25 11.93 0.59 4.99
N SER A 26 13.21 1.00 4.98
CA SER A 26 14.34 0.09 5.03
C SER A 26 14.39 -0.75 6.32
N GLU A 27 13.67 -0.36 7.37
CA GLU A 27 13.57 -1.14 8.61
C GLU A 27 12.73 -2.40 8.42
N VAL A 28 11.81 -2.41 7.46
CA VAL A 28 10.84 -3.49 7.25
C VAL A 28 10.83 -4.05 5.82
N LEU A 29 11.36 -3.32 4.84
CA LEU A 29 11.47 -3.78 3.46
C LEU A 29 12.92 -4.14 3.13
N SER A 30 13.11 -5.25 2.44
CA SER A 30 14.43 -5.68 1.96
C SER A 30 14.89 -4.74 0.84
N GLU A 31 16.22 -4.57 0.73
CA GLU A 31 16.83 -3.89 -0.42
C GLU A 31 16.53 -4.63 -1.73
N ASP A 32 16.32 -5.94 -1.64
CA ASP A 32 16.04 -6.81 -2.80
C ASP A 32 14.54 -7.08 -2.96
N LEU A 33 13.69 -6.19 -2.42
CA LEU A 33 12.24 -6.33 -2.49
C LEU A 33 11.76 -6.54 -3.93
N LEU A 34 10.93 -7.58 -4.13
CA LEU A 34 10.24 -7.84 -5.38
C LEU A 34 8.80 -7.35 -5.29
N THR A 35 8.37 -6.60 -6.29
CA THR A 35 7.00 -6.07 -6.39
C THR A 35 6.41 -6.45 -7.75
N PRO A 36 6.08 -7.74 -7.98
CA PRO A 36 5.67 -8.22 -9.30
C PRO A 36 4.40 -7.56 -9.86
N LYS A 37 3.52 -7.09 -8.97
CA LYS A 37 2.27 -6.42 -9.34
C LYS A 37 2.34 -4.95 -8.98
N ILE A 38 3.26 -4.23 -9.62
CA ILE A 38 3.34 -2.78 -9.49
C ILE A 38 2.84 -2.13 -10.79
N MET A 39 2.31 -0.92 -10.68
CA MET A 39 1.78 -0.20 -11.84
C MET A 39 2.85 0.02 -12.91
N PRO A 40 2.50 -0.07 -14.22
CA PRO A 40 3.43 0.25 -15.28
C PRO A 40 4.03 1.65 -15.11
N GLY A 41 5.34 1.75 -15.32
CA GLY A 41 6.07 3.02 -15.18
C GLY A 41 6.58 3.30 -13.78
N ILE A 42 6.20 2.51 -12.78
CA ILE A 42 6.73 2.62 -11.42
C ILE A 42 7.90 1.64 -11.28
N PRO A 43 9.04 2.07 -10.71
CA PRO A 43 10.18 1.17 -10.51
C PRO A 43 9.84 -0.01 -9.61
N GLN A 44 10.53 -1.13 -9.80
CA GLN A 44 10.42 -2.27 -8.90
C GLN A 44 11.03 -1.97 -7.52
N GLY A 45 10.58 -2.71 -6.51
CA GLY A 45 11.22 -2.72 -5.21
C GLY A 45 10.90 -1.52 -4.34
N MET A 46 11.85 -1.21 -3.45
CA MET A 46 11.66 -0.17 -2.43
C MET A 46 11.42 1.22 -3.04
N GLU A 47 12.12 1.55 -4.10
CA GLU A 47 11.94 2.84 -4.78
C GLU A 47 10.52 2.97 -5.33
N GLY A 48 10.00 1.91 -5.93
CA GLY A 48 8.62 1.88 -6.43
C GLY A 48 7.60 2.00 -5.31
N ALA A 49 7.86 1.38 -4.17
CA ALA A 49 6.98 1.49 -3.00
C ALA A 49 6.87 2.94 -2.53
N LYS A 50 8.00 3.66 -2.53
CA LYS A 50 8.02 5.09 -2.17
C LYS A 50 7.27 5.94 -3.18
N VAL A 51 7.51 5.71 -4.47
CA VAL A 51 6.85 6.45 -5.55
C VAL A 51 5.33 6.23 -5.50
N ALA A 52 4.89 4.98 -5.35
CA ALA A 52 3.46 4.66 -5.26
C ALA A 52 2.79 5.39 -4.08
N HIS A 53 3.44 5.41 -2.92
CA HIS A 53 2.91 6.11 -1.76
C HIS A 53 2.83 7.62 -2.00
N GLN A 54 3.87 8.21 -2.58
CA GLN A 54 3.90 9.64 -2.90
C GLN A 54 2.79 10.03 -3.87
N MET A 55 2.46 9.16 -4.83
CA MET A 55 1.34 9.39 -5.75
C MET A 55 0.01 9.42 -5.00
N MET A 56 -0.19 8.52 -4.05
CA MET A 56 -1.41 8.50 -3.24
C MET A 56 -1.52 9.74 -2.37
N VAL A 57 -0.45 10.13 -1.70
CA VAL A 57 -0.43 11.32 -0.83
C VAL A 57 -0.60 12.61 -1.62
N ALA A 58 -0.09 12.67 -2.84
CA ALA A 58 -0.30 13.84 -3.71
C ALA A 58 -1.78 14.07 -4.00
N GLY A 59 -2.53 13.01 -4.25
CA GLY A 59 -3.98 13.11 -4.51
C GLY A 59 -4.83 13.15 -3.25
N PHE A 60 -4.34 12.53 -2.19
CA PHE A 60 -5.05 12.35 -0.90
C PHE A 60 -4.07 12.68 0.23
N PRO A 61 -3.90 13.97 0.58
CA PRO A 61 -2.90 14.36 1.59
C PRO A 61 -3.08 13.70 2.97
N ASP A 62 -4.31 13.32 3.30
CA ASP A 62 -4.68 12.62 4.54
C ASP A 62 -4.75 11.10 4.38
N TYR A 63 -4.16 10.55 3.32
CA TYR A 63 -4.22 9.13 2.97
C TYR A 63 -3.77 8.25 4.14
N GLN A 64 -4.60 7.25 4.46
CA GLN A 64 -4.32 6.24 5.49
C GLN A 64 -4.75 4.87 5.00
N THR A 65 -4.00 3.85 5.40
CA THR A 65 -4.36 2.46 5.18
C THR A 65 -4.62 1.81 6.53
N VAL A 66 -5.77 1.15 6.65
CA VAL A 66 -6.14 0.39 7.85
C VAL A 66 -6.05 -1.10 7.52
N ILE A 67 -5.38 -1.86 8.39
CA ILE A 67 -5.40 -3.32 8.31
C ILE A 67 -6.69 -3.80 8.95
N ASP A 68 -7.56 -4.42 8.15
CA ASP A 68 -8.82 -4.99 8.63
C ASP A 68 -8.62 -6.42 9.15
N GLU A 69 -7.70 -7.17 8.53
CA GLU A 69 -7.44 -8.56 8.90
C GLU A 69 -6.06 -8.99 8.43
N LEU A 70 -5.38 -9.79 9.27
CA LEU A 70 -4.13 -10.46 8.90
C LEU A 70 -4.31 -11.97 9.00
N ILE A 71 -3.90 -12.68 7.96
CA ILE A 71 -3.86 -14.14 7.92
C ILE A 71 -2.44 -14.52 7.52
N ALA A 72 -1.83 -15.46 8.25
CA ALA A 72 -0.46 -15.85 7.96
C ALA A 72 -0.30 -17.36 7.96
N GLU A 73 0.55 -17.83 7.05
CA GLU A 73 0.93 -19.23 6.92
C GLU A 73 2.36 -19.30 6.40
N GLY A 74 3.20 -20.10 7.04
CA GLY A 74 4.61 -20.20 6.65
C GLY A 74 5.32 -18.84 6.76
N ASP A 75 5.95 -18.43 5.68
CA ASP A 75 6.65 -17.15 5.58
C ASP A 75 5.82 -16.03 4.95
N LYS A 76 4.51 -16.26 4.74
CA LYS A 76 3.62 -15.31 4.06
C LYS A 76 2.58 -14.75 5.01
N VAL A 77 2.30 -13.46 4.84
CA VAL A 77 1.24 -12.74 5.55
C VAL A 77 0.31 -12.12 4.52
N VAL A 78 -0.99 -12.39 4.66
CA VAL A 78 -2.03 -11.77 3.86
C VAL A 78 -2.67 -10.67 4.67
N ALA A 79 -2.74 -9.47 4.11
CA ALA A 79 -3.38 -8.31 4.73
C ALA A 79 -4.59 -7.90 3.90
N ARG A 80 -5.77 -7.89 4.53
CA ARG A 80 -6.96 -7.28 3.97
C ARG A 80 -7.02 -5.85 4.51
N ILE A 81 -7.09 -4.88 3.61
CA ILE A 81 -6.90 -3.46 3.97
C ILE A 81 -8.02 -2.58 3.42
N THR A 82 -8.22 -1.44 4.09
CA THR A 82 -9.03 -0.34 3.61
C THR A 82 -8.14 0.89 3.46
N MET A 83 -8.17 1.49 2.30
CA MET A 83 -7.43 2.71 1.99
C MET A 83 -8.42 3.86 1.86
N ALA A 84 -8.12 5.00 2.46
CA ALA A 84 -9.03 6.14 2.46
C ALA A 84 -8.28 7.46 2.51
N GLY A 85 -8.93 8.50 1.99
CA GLY A 85 -8.42 9.86 2.04
C GLY A 85 -9.38 10.84 1.38
N THR A 86 -9.11 12.13 1.57
CA THR A 86 -9.88 13.20 0.95
C THR A 86 -9.13 13.69 -0.29
N ASN A 87 -9.81 13.67 -1.44
CA ASN A 87 -9.21 13.99 -2.72
C ASN A 87 -9.13 15.51 -2.93
N THR A 88 -8.18 16.14 -2.23
CA THR A 88 -7.93 17.57 -2.31
C THR A 88 -6.74 17.91 -3.20
N GLY A 89 -5.99 16.91 -3.66
CA GLY A 89 -4.88 17.08 -4.59
C GLY A 89 -5.14 16.42 -5.93
N THR A 90 -4.27 16.68 -6.90
CA THR A 90 -4.33 16.03 -8.21
C THR A 90 -3.81 14.60 -8.09
N PHE A 91 -4.60 13.65 -8.56
CA PHE A 91 -4.26 12.23 -8.54
C PHE A 91 -4.11 11.70 -9.96
N MET A 92 -2.89 11.34 -10.36
CA MET A 92 -2.60 10.79 -11.69
C MET A 92 -3.21 11.62 -12.83
N GLY A 93 -3.08 12.95 -12.73
CA GLY A 93 -3.65 13.88 -13.72
C GLY A 93 -5.15 14.16 -13.56
N ILE A 94 -5.80 13.50 -12.61
CA ILE A 94 -7.23 13.73 -12.31
C ILE A 94 -7.33 14.93 -11.37
N PRO A 95 -8.11 15.97 -11.72
CA PRO A 95 -8.29 17.14 -10.86
C PRO A 95 -8.94 16.77 -9.53
N PRO A 96 -8.66 17.50 -8.44
CA PRO A 96 -9.26 17.21 -7.15
C PRO A 96 -10.78 17.33 -7.16
N THR A 97 -11.45 16.35 -6.53
CA THR A 97 -12.91 16.30 -6.43
C THR A 97 -13.42 16.85 -5.10
N GLY A 98 -12.56 16.95 -4.08
CA GLY A 98 -12.94 17.32 -2.73
C GLY A 98 -13.67 16.20 -1.97
N LYS A 99 -13.85 15.02 -2.57
CA LYS A 99 -14.58 13.90 -1.95
C LYS A 99 -13.72 13.09 -1.02
N PHE A 100 -14.31 12.58 0.06
CA PHE A 100 -13.72 11.51 0.85
C PHE A 100 -13.93 10.20 0.10
N ILE A 101 -12.84 9.49 -0.16
CA ILE A 101 -12.85 8.26 -0.96
C ILE A 101 -12.27 7.12 -0.15
N SER A 102 -12.94 5.97 -0.20
CA SER A 102 -12.52 4.77 0.50
C SER A 102 -12.62 3.57 -0.44
N PHE A 103 -11.60 2.75 -0.47
CA PHE A 103 -11.58 1.54 -1.29
C PHE A 103 -10.75 0.45 -0.60
N THR A 104 -10.91 -0.79 -1.02
CA THR A 104 -10.28 -1.92 -0.36
C THR A 104 -9.21 -2.57 -1.23
N GLY A 105 -8.38 -3.37 -0.57
CA GLY A 105 -7.37 -4.16 -1.25
C GLY A 105 -6.93 -5.33 -0.40
N ILE A 106 -6.13 -6.19 -1.00
CA ILE A 106 -5.50 -7.33 -0.34
C ILE A 106 -4.07 -7.39 -0.85
N TYR A 107 -3.12 -7.57 0.05
CA TYR A 107 -1.77 -7.88 -0.39
C TYR A 107 -1.20 -9.09 0.36
N ILE A 108 -0.23 -9.72 -0.27
CA ILE A 108 0.53 -10.82 0.30
C ILE A 108 1.97 -10.36 0.43
N ALA A 109 2.51 -10.44 1.65
CA ALA A 109 3.90 -10.14 1.93
C ALA A 109 4.63 -11.43 2.29
N ARG A 110 5.76 -11.71 1.63
CA ARG A 110 6.64 -12.81 2.01
C ARG A 110 7.77 -12.25 2.86
N ILE A 111 8.02 -12.89 4.00
CA ILE A 111 8.98 -12.43 4.99
C ILE A 111 10.21 -13.34 4.97
N ALA A 112 11.40 -12.76 4.96
CA ALA A 112 12.65 -13.47 5.13
C ALA A 112 13.63 -12.57 5.88
N ASN A 113 14.36 -13.16 6.83
CA ASN A 113 15.35 -12.45 7.63
C ASN A 113 14.81 -11.17 8.30
N GLY A 114 13.55 -11.23 8.76
CA GLY A 114 12.92 -10.14 9.47
C GLY A 114 12.46 -8.98 8.60
N LYS A 115 12.41 -9.15 7.29
CA LYS A 115 11.98 -8.10 6.35
C LYS A 115 11.06 -8.66 5.28
N ILE A 116 10.24 -7.78 4.72
CA ILE A 116 9.40 -8.11 3.57
C ILE A 116 10.31 -8.17 2.33
N VAL A 117 10.35 -9.33 1.68
CA VAL A 117 11.17 -9.57 0.49
C VAL A 117 10.36 -9.63 -0.79
N GLU A 118 9.03 -9.75 -0.68
CA GLU A 118 8.13 -9.84 -1.82
C GLU A 118 6.78 -9.30 -1.41
N HIS A 119 6.16 -8.50 -2.28
CA HIS A 119 4.86 -7.86 -2.02
C HIS A 119 4.00 -7.97 -3.27
N TRP A 120 2.84 -8.60 -3.12
CA TRP A 120 1.82 -8.76 -4.15
C TRP A 120 0.57 -8.03 -3.71
N GLY A 121 0.13 -7.02 -4.45
CA GLY A 121 -1.06 -6.26 -4.10
C GLY A 121 -2.10 -6.26 -5.19
N GLU A 122 -3.36 -6.38 -4.79
CA GLU A 122 -4.52 -6.19 -5.65
C GLU A 122 -5.45 -5.21 -4.95
N GLU A 123 -5.95 -4.23 -5.68
CA GLU A 123 -6.79 -3.18 -5.13
C GLU A 123 -8.06 -3.03 -5.96
N ASP A 124 -9.13 -2.56 -5.32
CA ASP A 124 -10.38 -2.26 -6.00
C ASP A 124 -10.28 -0.91 -6.74
N GLY A 125 -9.52 -0.92 -7.83
CA GLY A 125 -9.32 0.26 -8.66
C GLY A 125 -10.60 0.74 -9.34
N VAL A 126 -11.52 -0.16 -9.64
CA VAL A 126 -12.81 0.22 -10.24
C VAL A 126 -13.61 1.08 -9.27
N SER A 127 -13.65 0.71 -7.99
CA SER A 127 -14.32 1.52 -6.97
C SER A 127 -13.64 2.89 -6.83
N LEU A 128 -12.32 2.93 -6.76
CA LEU A 128 -11.56 4.17 -6.67
C LEU A 128 -11.89 5.11 -7.84
N LEU A 129 -11.79 4.62 -9.07
CA LEU A 129 -12.04 5.42 -10.26
C LEU A 129 -13.50 5.83 -10.39
N GLY A 130 -14.43 4.96 -9.98
CA GLY A 130 -15.86 5.28 -9.94
C GLY A 130 -16.16 6.42 -8.96
N GLN A 131 -15.57 6.39 -7.77
CA GLN A 131 -15.74 7.45 -6.78
C GLN A 131 -15.11 8.77 -7.24
N LEU A 132 -14.00 8.70 -7.97
CA LEU A 132 -13.36 9.89 -8.56
C LEU A 132 -14.15 10.46 -9.75
N GLY A 133 -15.15 9.73 -10.25
CA GLY A 133 -15.96 10.17 -11.38
C GLY A 133 -15.30 9.91 -12.74
N VAL A 134 -14.23 9.13 -12.79
CA VAL A 134 -13.53 8.79 -14.03
C VAL A 134 -14.19 7.63 -14.75
N LEU A 135 -14.83 6.73 -14.00
CA LEU A 135 -15.63 5.63 -14.52
C LEU A 135 -17.09 5.84 -14.18
N SER A 136 -17.95 5.58 -15.14
CA SER A 136 -19.41 5.56 -14.96
C SER A 136 -19.79 4.11 -14.66
N LEU A 137 -20.31 3.85 -13.47
CA LEU A 137 -20.70 2.51 -13.03
C LEU A 137 -22.21 2.33 -13.02
#